data_4e4d6474920ec511b2e86cea5d3ace78
#
_entry.id   4e4d6474920ec511b2e86cea5d3ace78
#
_cell.length_a   1.000
_cell.length_b   1.000
_cell.length_c   1.000
_cell.angle_alpha   90.00
_cell.angle_beta   90.00
_cell.angle_gamma   90.00
#
_symmetry.space_group_name_H-M   'P 1'
#
loop_
_entity.id
_entity.type
_entity.pdbx_description
1 polymer ?
#
loop_
_entity_poly.entity_id
_entity_poly.type
_entity_poly.pdbx_seq_one_letter_code
_entity_poly.pdbx_strand_id
1 'polypeptide(L)'
;MTERELAEAIEVIPERLYWVALHTAPKNTLKSHYFSIDDELLYEPFFADFGPLSLSLTYRYCKLLEAKLNDAAVSEKRIIHYCGHDSKNRANAAYLICAYQVVVMGKLAEAAYEPFCGIYPPFLAFRDATCGICSYKCTIMDCLKGLEYGIQYRWFDYNCFDVDTCEFFEKVENGDMNWVAPGKFLAFAGPSATSTDNDGFPAFTPEDYVPLFKEAAIRLVVRLNRKQYDRQRFIDQGIKHVDLYFLDGSCPPNDIINKFFHICENEPGAIGVHCKAGLGRTGTLIGLYAMKHFRFPARAFIGWNRICRPGSILGPQQQYLCDMEVDMFQAGAVMGKIPHPFMAADLEKALALQVEKLSVRDGPNHGDQFEDVGQGERLCNAKRHATLRGVDVLSPNLQQHQSRNATPPQLGTFPIGASGRTDGGRGVVNRLSGNATNWKPQDPLSRQTSPSGGVANGGAKSLRGIFG
;
A
#
# COMPACT_ATOMS: atom_id res chain seq x y z
N MET A 1 35.16 -8.30 6.79
CA MET A 1 34.33 -9.40 7.27
C MET A 1 35.27 -10.54 7.64
N THR A 2 35.19 -11.02 8.84
CA THR A 2 35.83 -12.26 9.24
C THR A 2 35.16 -13.42 8.48
N GLU A 3 35.83 -14.56 8.34
CA GLU A 3 35.22 -15.75 7.71
C GLU A 3 33.91 -16.16 8.42
N ARG A 4 33.83 -15.89 9.73
CA ARG A 4 32.63 -16.15 10.52
C ARG A 4 31.45 -15.25 10.15
N GLU A 5 31.67 -13.95 9.97
CA GLU A 5 30.63 -12.99 9.56
C GLU A 5 30.14 -13.28 8.14
N LEU A 6 31.02 -13.79 7.26
CA LEU A 6 30.64 -14.21 5.92
C LEU A 6 29.78 -15.47 5.94
N ALA A 7 30.04 -16.36 6.89
CA ALA A 7 29.25 -17.58 7.07
C ALA A 7 27.82 -17.31 7.58
N GLU A 8 27.60 -16.17 8.24
CA GLU A 8 26.30 -15.72 8.73
C GLU A 8 25.55 -14.83 7.71
N ALA A 9 26.24 -14.39 6.65
CA ALA A 9 25.66 -13.51 5.63
C ALA A 9 24.78 -14.33 4.65
N ILE A 10 23.61 -13.77 4.33
CA ILE A 10 22.70 -14.33 3.35
C ILE A 10 23.11 -13.85 1.97
N GLU A 11 23.35 -14.79 1.07
CA GLU A 11 23.61 -14.52 -0.33
C GLU A 11 22.28 -14.26 -1.06
N VAL A 12 22.16 -13.10 -1.69
CA VAL A 12 20.96 -12.64 -2.42
C VAL A 12 21.17 -12.72 -3.94
N ILE A 13 22.34 -12.28 -4.39
CA ILE A 13 22.85 -12.47 -5.75
C ILE A 13 24.19 -13.20 -5.63
N PRO A 14 24.36 -14.35 -6.29
CA PRO A 14 25.56 -15.15 -6.19
C PRO A 14 26.83 -14.31 -6.36
N GLU A 15 27.76 -14.45 -5.40
CA GLU A 15 29.05 -13.78 -5.33
C GLU A 15 29.03 -12.24 -5.37
N ARG A 16 27.83 -11.61 -5.43
CA ARG A 16 27.72 -10.18 -5.66
C ARG A 16 26.97 -9.40 -4.56
N LEU A 17 25.81 -9.87 -4.12
CA LEU A 17 24.96 -9.16 -3.14
C LEU A 17 24.68 -10.04 -1.94
N TYR A 18 24.94 -9.49 -0.75
CA TYR A 18 24.74 -10.16 0.54
C TYR A 18 23.95 -9.28 1.51
N TRP A 19 23.26 -9.92 2.44
CA TRP A 19 22.65 -9.27 3.59
C TRP A 19 23.20 -9.87 4.90
N VAL A 20 23.40 -9.04 5.93
CA VAL A 20 23.89 -9.50 7.24
C VAL A 20 23.49 -8.54 8.36
N ALA A 21 23.18 -9.05 9.56
CA ALA A 21 23.05 -8.23 10.76
C ALA A 21 24.38 -8.24 11.54
N LEU A 22 24.89 -7.05 11.92
CA LEU A 22 26.18 -6.90 12.59
C LEU A 22 26.06 -6.04 13.85
N HIS A 23 26.88 -6.33 14.86
CA HIS A 23 26.93 -5.52 16.11
C HIS A 23 27.66 -4.19 15.92
N THR A 24 28.59 -4.12 14.99
CA THR A 24 29.40 -2.92 14.71
C THR A 24 29.48 -2.67 13.22
N ALA A 25 29.47 -1.40 12.85
CA ALA A 25 29.61 -1.00 11.45
C ALA A 25 30.96 -1.47 10.87
N PRO A 26 30.96 -2.26 9.80
CA PRO A 26 32.18 -2.77 9.18
C PRO A 26 32.86 -1.69 8.33
N LYS A 27 34.14 -1.83 8.11
CA LYS A 27 34.90 -0.97 7.18
C LYS A 27 34.93 -1.60 5.79
N ASN A 28 34.85 -0.77 4.76
CA ASN A 28 35.07 -1.20 3.38
C ASN A 28 36.47 -1.81 3.20
N THR A 29 36.53 -2.87 2.38
CA THR A 29 37.77 -3.57 2.07
C THR A 29 38.03 -3.55 0.55
N LEU A 30 39.14 -4.15 0.13
CA LEU A 30 39.42 -4.32 -1.30
C LEU A 30 38.38 -5.21 -1.98
N LYS A 31 37.80 -6.20 -1.26
CA LYS A 31 36.87 -7.19 -1.80
C LYS A 31 35.40 -6.96 -1.43
N SER A 32 35.12 -6.04 -0.53
CA SER A 32 33.77 -5.84 -0.01
C SER A 32 33.45 -4.35 0.18
N HIS A 33 32.26 -3.97 -0.29
CA HIS A 33 31.63 -2.67 -0.06
C HIS A 33 30.41 -2.85 0.84
N TYR A 34 30.44 -2.18 1.98
CA TYR A 34 29.36 -2.25 2.98
C TYR A 34 28.51 -0.99 2.92
N PHE A 35 27.21 -1.15 3.07
CA PHE A 35 26.28 -0.04 3.27
C PHE A 35 25.15 -0.44 4.21
N SER A 36 24.58 0.52 4.88
CA SER A 36 23.40 0.38 5.75
C SER A 36 22.37 1.42 5.39
N ILE A 37 21.12 1.17 5.74
CA ILE A 37 20.01 2.12 5.60
C ILE A 37 19.44 2.53 6.96
N ASP A 38 20.03 2.05 8.05
CA ASP A 38 19.47 2.19 9.40
C ASP A 38 19.27 3.64 9.84
N ASP A 39 20.13 4.55 9.34
CA ASP A 39 20.08 5.99 9.65
C ASP A 39 19.55 6.84 8.46
N GLU A 40 19.27 6.22 7.29
CA GLU A 40 18.89 6.94 6.08
C GLU A 40 17.41 6.76 5.72
N LEU A 41 16.89 5.52 5.82
CA LEU A 41 15.51 5.17 5.48
C LEU A 41 14.73 4.84 6.75
N LEU A 42 14.21 5.89 7.39
CA LEU A 42 13.58 5.79 8.69
C LEU A 42 12.06 5.66 8.57
N TYR A 43 11.49 4.76 9.36
CA TYR A 43 10.05 4.70 9.57
C TYR A 43 9.65 5.70 10.66
N GLU A 44 8.65 6.52 10.37
CA GLU A 44 8.07 7.43 11.35
C GLU A 44 6.90 6.75 12.07
N PRO A 45 7.08 6.35 13.34
CA PRO A 45 6.05 5.60 14.06
C PRO A 45 4.91 6.50 14.55
N PHE A 46 3.70 5.98 14.46
CA PHE A 46 2.52 6.59 15.11
C PHE A 46 2.53 6.34 16.62
N PHE A 47 2.98 5.16 17.04
CA PHE A 47 3.08 4.77 18.44
C PHE A 47 4.29 3.84 18.66
N ALA A 48 4.10 2.53 18.52
CA ALA A 48 5.13 1.51 18.67
C ALA A 48 5.28 0.65 17.41
N ASP A 49 4.58 1.00 16.35
CA ASP A 49 4.78 0.50 15.00
C ASP A 49 6.16 0.93 14.48
N PHE A 50 6.71 0.17 13.56
CA PHE A 50 8.08 0.39 13.09
C PHE A 50 8.29 0.01 11.62
N GLY A 51 7.21 -0.25 10.90
CA GLY A 51 7.24 -0.69 9.51
C GLY A 51 5.93 -1.35 9.08
N PRO A 52 5.88 -1.89 7.83
CA PRO A 52 6.95 -1.85 6.83
C PRO A 52 7.24 -0.44 6.34
N LEU A 53 8.44 -0.24 5.79
CA LEU A 53 8.79 1.01 5.14
C LEU A 53 7.86 1.29 3.94
N SER A 54 7.58 2.56 3.66
CA SER A 54 6.63 2.99 2.63
C SER A 54 7.06 2.59 1.21
N LEU A 55 6.13 2.75 0.26
CA LEU A 55 6.40 2.49 -1.15
C LEU A 55 7.50 3.40 -1.70
N SER A 56 7.49 4.68 -1.30
CA SER A 56 8.52 5.65 -1.65
C SER A 56 9.89 5.23 -1.14
N LEU A 57 9.98 4.84 0.15
CA LEU A 57 11.24 4.37 0.73
C LEU A 57 11.71 3.05 0.12
N THR A 58 10.78 2.16 -0.21
CA THR A 58 11.08 0.92 -0.95
C THR A 58 11.66 1.23 -2.33
N TYR A 59 11.06 2.17 -3.06
CA TYR A 59 11.57 2.61 -4.36
C TYR A 59 12.96 3.24 -4.24
N ARG A 60 13.16 4.14 -3.27
CA ARG A 60 14.47 4.79 -3.03
C ARG A 60 15.54 3.77 -2.68
N TYR A 61 15.22 2.77 -1.87
CA TYR A 61 16.13 1.65 -1.60
C TYR A 61 16.51 0.89 -2.88
N CYS A 62 15.53 0.57 -3.71
CA CYS A 62 15.79 -0.12 -4.98
C CYS A 62 16.73 0.70 -5.87
N LYS A 63 16.50 2.02 -5.99
CA LYS A 63 17.39 2.93 -6.75
C LYS A 63 18.78 3.02 -6.15
N LEU A 64 18.90 3.11 -4.82
CA LEU A 64 20.18 3.12 -4.13
C LEU A 64 20.98 1.82 -4.40
N LEU A 65 20.31 0.68 -4.32
CA LEU A 65 20.95 -0.61 -4.54
C LEU A 65 21.35 -0.81 -6.00
N GLU A 66 20.51 -0.43 -6.97
CA GLU A 66 20.86 -0.44 -8.39
C GLU A 66 22.09 0.44 -8.67
N ALA A 67 22.14 1.66 -8.10
CA ALA A 67 23.29 2.54 -8.26
C ALA A 67 24.58 1.89 -7.74
N LYS A 68 24.53 1.24 -6.57
CA LYS A 68 25.68 0.51 -5.99
C LYS A 68 26.10 -0.71 -6.82
N LEU A 69 25.15 -1.45 -7.35
CA LEU A 69 25.43 -2.64 -8.19
C LEU A 69 26.03 -2.27 -9.53
N ASN A 70 25.69 -1.10 -10.07
CA ASN A 70 26.16 -0.58 -11.36
C ASN A 70 27.39 0.35 -11.24
N ASP A 71 27.85 0.66 -10.03
CA ASP A 71 29.01 1.51 -9.81
C ASP A 71 30.32 0.79 -10.23
N ALA A 72 31.00 1.33 -11.22
CA ALA A 72 32.26 0.80 -11.73
C ALA A 72 33.37 0.73 -10.65
N ALA A 73 33.36 1.63 -9.67
CA ALA A 73 34.36 1.66 -8.59
C ALA A 73 34.25 0.46 -7.63
N VAL A 74 33.11 -0.22 -7.63
CA VAL A 74 32.84 -1.40 -6.80
C VAL A 74 32.41 -2.62 -7.60
N SER A 75 32.59 -2.63 -8.93
CA SER A 75 32.18 -3.72 -9.82
C SER A 75 32.76 -5.08 -9.41
N GLU A 76 34.03 -5.11 -8.97
CA GLU A 76 34.74 -6.31 -8.54
C GLU A 76 34.55 -6.65 -7.05
N LYS A 77 33.72 -5.86 -6.33
CA LYS A 77 33.50 -6.07 -4.89
C LYS A 77 32.17 -6.72 -4.63
N ARG A 78 32.12 -7.50 -3.55
CA ARG A 78 30.83 -7.92 -2.96
C ARG A 78 30.15 -6.70 -2.37
N ILE A 79 28.90 -6.49 -2.69
CA ILE A 79 28.03 -5.47 -2.08
C ILE A 79 27.33 -6.12 -0.87
N ILE A 80 27.46 -5.53 0.29
CA ILE A 80 26.95 -6.10 1.53
C ILE A 80 26.03 -5.08 2.20
N HIS A 81 24.74 -5.35 2.16
CA HIS A 81 23.75 -4.63 2.94
C HIS A 81 23.82 -5.16 4.38
N TYR A 82 24.35 -4.35 5.27
CA TYR A 82 24.35 -4.70 6.70
C TYR A 82 23.36 -3.84 7.47
N CYS A 83 22.79 -4.38 8.54
CA CYS A 83 21.97 -3.65 9.50
C CYS A 83 22.44 -3.95 10.94
N GLY A 84 22.03 -3.13 11.89
CA GLY A 84 22.24 -3.40 13.31
C GLY A 84 21.42 -4.61 13.78
N HIS A 85 21.76 -5.12 14.99
CA HIS A 85 21.05 -6.26 15.60
C HIS A 85 19.69 -5.90 16.20
N ASP A 86 19.31 -4.61 16.19
CA ASP A 86 17.96 -4.22 16.60
C ASP A 86 16.90 -4.96 15.76
N SER A 87 15.89 -5.49 16.44
CA SER A 87 14.89 -6.35 15.79
C SER A 87 14.04 -5.62 14.76
N LYS A 88 13.85 -4.30 14.92
CA LYS A 88 13.09 -3.46 13.98
C LYS A 88 13.92 -3.16 12.73
N ASN A 89 15.20 -2.78 12.91
CA ASN A 89 16.13 -2.54 11.81
C ASN A 89 16.32 -3.82 10.98
N ARG A 90 16.51 -4.98 11.65
CA ARG A 90 16.61 -6.27 10.97
C ARG A 90 15.40 -6.59 10.10
N ALA A 91 14.19 -6.35 10.64
CA ALA A 91 12.96 -6.63 9.89
C ALA A 91 12.81 -5.71 8.67
N ASN A 92 13.09 -4.41 8.82
CA ASN A 92 13.00 -3.45 7.71
C ASN A 92 14.09 -3.67 6.66
N ALA A 93 15.32 -3.93 7.07
CA ALA A 93 16.42 -4.21 6.15
C ALA A 93 16.18 -5.50 5.35
N ALA A 94 15.69 -6.56 6.01
CA ALA A 94 15.32 -7.82 5.35
C ALA A 94 14.13 -7.62 4.39
N TYR A 95 13.12 -6.86 4.80
CA TYR A 95 12.00 -6.48 3.93
C TYR A 95 12.50 -5.79 2.67
N LEU A 96 13.34 -4.76 2.79
CA LEU A 96 13.80 -3.98 1.63
C LEU A 96 14.63 -4.81 0.64
N ILE A 97 15.55 -5.64 1.10
CA ILE A 97 16.38 -6.44 0.19
C ILE A 97 15.57 -7.55 -0.49
N CYS A 98 14.54 -8.09 0.18
CA CYS A 98 13.59 -9.00 -0.44
C CYS A 98 12.66 -8.25 -1.41
N ALA A 99 12.21 -7.04 -1.05
CA ALA A 99 11.41 -6.18 -1.94
C ALA A 99 12.17 -5.84 -3.23
N TYR A 100 13.47 -5.56 -3.16
CA TYR A 100 14.31 -5.39 -4.35
C TYR A 100 14.27 -6.61 -5.27
N GLN A 101 14.32 -7.81 -4.71
CA GLN A 101 14.23 -9.03 -5.51
C GLN A 101 12.87 -9.19 -6.19
N VAL A 102 11.78 -8.80 -5.52
CA VAL A 102 10.43 -8.84 -6.11
C VAL A 102 10.27 -7.75 -7.17
N VAL A 103 10.64 -6.50 -6.84
CA VAL A 103 10.37 -5.31 -7.67
C VAL A 103 11.30 -5.24 -8.88
N VAL A 104 12.60 -5.42 -8.67
CA VAL A 104 13.63 -5.19 -9.71
C VAL A 104 14.02 -6.49 -10.41
N MET A 105 14.20 -7.57 -9.63
CA MET A 105 14.62 -8.85 -10.21
C MET A 105 13.43 -9.70 -10.69
N GLY A 106 12.19 -9.30 -10.41
CA GLY A 106 10.98 -10.02 -10.84
C GLY A 106 10.80 -11.39 -10.20
N LYS A 107 11.40 -11.64 -9.03
CA LYS A 107 11.22 -12.91 -8.30
C LYS A 107 9.84 -12.93 -7.63
N LEU A 108 9.28 -14.15 -7.47
CA LEU A 108 8.12 -14.36 -6.62
C LEU A 108 8.48 -14.07 -5.14
N ALA A 109 7.53 -13.62 -4.36
CA ALA A 109 7.73 -13.28 -2.95
C ALA A 109 8.34 -14.43 -2.13
N GLU A 110 7.88 -15.67 -2.37
CA GLU A 110 8.41 -16.87 -1.72
C GLU A 110 9.88 -17.09 -2.06
N ALA A 111 10.24 -17.01 -3.33
CA ALA A 111 11.61 -17.21 -3.78
C ALA A 111 12.56 -16.10 -3.29
N ALA A 112 12.05 -14.86 -3.15
CA ALA A 112 12.82 -13.75 -2.60
C ALA A 112 13.08 -13.90 -1.09
N TYR A 113 12.12 -14.50 -0.36
CA TYR A 113 12.20 -14.66 1.09
C TYR A 113 12.81 -15.99 1.54
N GLU A 114 12.87 -17.01 0.69
CA GLU A 114 13.37 -18.36 1.02
C GLU A 114 14.73 -18.33 1.74
N PRO A 115 15.76 -17.57 1.30
CA PRO A 115 17.05 -17.53 1.98
C PRO A 115 16.98 -16.94 3.40
N PHE A 116 15.91 -16.24 3.74
CA PHE A 116 15.67 -15.59 5.03
C PHE A 116 14.85 -16.47 5.99
N CYS A 117 14.36 -17.63 5.50
CA CYS A 117 13.64 -18.58 6.33
C CYS A 117 14.58 -19.25 7.35
N GLY A 118 14.11 -19.38 8.59
CA GLY A 118 14.88 -20.09 9.63
C GLY A 118 15.97 -19.28 10.30
N ILE A 119 16.13 -18.00 9.98
CA ILE A 119 17.08 -17.12 10.65
C ILE A 119 16.72 -16.99 12.14
N TYR A 120 17.74 -17.08 12.98
CA TYR A 120 17.59 -16.87 14.42
C TYR A 120 18.39 -15.64 14.88
N PRO A 121 17.82 -14.75 15.73
CA PRO A 121 16.41 -14.68 16.14
C PRO A 121 15.47 -14.43 14.94
N PRO A 122 14.21 -14.92 14.97
CA PRO A 122 13.24 -14.70 13.89
C PRO A 122 12.96 -13.21 13.72
N PHE A 123 12.55 -12.80 12.52
CA PHE A 123 12.18 -11.42 12.25
C PHE A 123 10.92 -11.03 13.03
N LEU A 124 10.96 -9.83 13.61
CA LEU A 124 9.81 -9.24 14.26
C LEU A 124 8.73 -8.91 13.23
N ALA A 125 7.50 -9.36 13.48
CA ALA A 125 6.37 -8.98 12.64
C ALA A 125 6.00 -7.51 12.86
N PHE A 126 5.59 -6.83 11.80
CA PHE A 126 5.14 -5.45 11.84
C PHE A 126 3.81 -5.37 12.58
N ARG A 127 3.78 -4.58 13.64
CA ARG A 127 2.55 -4.31 14.37
C ARG A 127 1.78 -3.15 13.73
N ASP A 128 0.53 -2.99 14.10
CA ASP A 128 -0.27 -1.84 13.71
C ASP A 128 0.04 -0.59 14.53
N ALA A 129 -0.51 0.55 14.09
CA ALA A 129 -0.32 1.87 14.68
C ALA A 129 -1.23 2.15 15.90
N THR A 130 -1.85 1.12 16.52
CA THR A 130 -2.69 1.31 17.71
C THR A 130 -1.87 1.48 18.98
N CYS A 131 -2.40 2.26 19.93
CA CYS A 131 -1.82 2.43 21.27
C CYS A 131 -2.07 1.24 22.21
N GLY A 132 -2.49 0.08 21.70
CA GLY A 132 -2.84 -1.09 22.49
C GLY A 132 -1.96 -2.29 22.20
N ILE A 133 -2.42 -3.44 22.70
CA ILE A 133 -1.81 -4.73 22.36
C ILE A 133 -2.17 -5.07 20.92
N CYS A 134 -1.19 -5.31 20.08
CA CYS A 134 -1.38 -5.79 18.72
C CYS A 134 -1.27 -7.32 18.72
N SER A 135 -2.38 -8.01 18.49
CA SER A 135 -2.43 -9.47 18.37
C SER A 135 -2.14 -9.95 16.94
N TYR A 136 -2.41 -9.11 15.95
CA TYR A 136 -2.17 -9.43 14.53
C TYR A 136 -0.70 -9.28 14.18
N LYS A 137 -0.18 -10.24 13.42
CA LYS A 137 1.22 -10.26 12.96
C LYS A 137 1.25 -10.09 11.44
N CYS A 138 1.54 -8.88 10.97
CA CYS A 138 1.86 -8.62 9.56
C CYS A 138 3.33 -8.99 9.34
N THR A 139 3.60 -10.02 8.55
CA THR A 139 4.95 -10.54 8.31
C THR A 139 5.61 -9.86 7.12
N ILE A 140 6.93 -10.03 6.99
CA ILE A 140 7.66 -9.64 5.77
C ILE A 140 7.04 -10.31 4.54
N MET A 141 6.67 -11.60 4.63
CA MET A 141 6.03 -12.32 3.54
C MET A 141 4.69 -11.68 3.11
N ASP A 142 3.86 -11.23 4.07
CA ASP A 142 2.60 -10.55 3.76
C ASP A 142 2.87 -9.26 2.95
N CYS A 143 3.93 -8.52 3.30
CA CYS A 143 4.34 -7.29 2.61
C CYS A 143 4.88 -7.59 1.19
N LEU A 144 5.71 -8.60 1.04
CA LEU A 144 6.24 -9.02 -0.26
C LEU A 144 5.14 -9.53 -1.18
N LYS A 145 4.19 -10.31 -0.65
CA LYS A 145 2.98 -10.70 -1.39
C LYS A 145 2.14 -9.49 -1.78
N GLY A 146 2.03 -8.52 -0.89
CA GLY A 146 1.39 -7.24 -1.20
C GLY A 146 2.02 -6.54 -2.40
N LEU A 147 3.35 -6.42 -2.43
CA LEU A 147 4.09 -5.87 -3.57
C LEU A 147 3.90 -6.68 -4.85
N GLU A 148 3.99 -8.01 -4.76
CA GLU A 148 3.80 -8.92 -5.91
C GLU A 148 2.42 -8.71 -6.55
N TYR A 149 1.34 -8.68 -5.76
CA TYR A 149 0.00 -8.41 -6.25
C TYR A 149 -0.15 -6.98 -6.77
N GLY A 150 0.42 -5.97 -6.08
CA GLY A 150 0.42 -4.58 -6.54
C GLY A 150 1.06 -4.42 -7.92
N ILE A 151 2.17 -5.10 -8.18
CA ILE A 151 2.83 -5.15 -9.49
C ILE A 151 1.95 -5.92 -10.51
N GLN A 152 1.42 -7.07 -10.13
CA GLN A 152 0.57 -7.88 -11.00
C GLN A 152 -0.68 -7.12 -11.48
N TYR A 153 -1.31 -6.34 -10.61
CA TYR A 153 -2.47 -5.52 -10.95
C TYR A 153 -2.12 -4.16 -11.55
N ARG A 154 -0.81 -3.88 -11.77
CA ARG A 154 -0.30 -2.61 -12.27
C ARG A 154 -0.66 -1.41 -11.39
N TRP A 155 -0.79 -1.66 -10.09
CA TRP A 155 -0.92 -0.59 -9.09
C TRP A 155 0.42 0.03 -8.74
N PHE A 156 1.49 -0.68 -9.03
CA PHE A 156 2.86 -0.20 -8.96
C PHE A 156 3.66 -0.62 -10.18
N ASP A 157 4.27 0.35 -10.86
CA ASP A 157 5.23 0.13 -11.93
C ASP A 157 6.52 0.88 -11.57
N TYR A 158 7.55 0.11 -11.28
CA TYR A 158 8.86 0.63 -10.88
C TYR A 158 9.47 1.60 -11.89
N ASN A 159 9.21 1.41 -13.19
CA ASN A 159 9.80 2.24 -14.25
C ASN A 159 9.10 3.58 -14.43
N CYS A 160 7.84 3.68 -13.98
CA CYS A 160 6.99 4.86 -14.15
C CYS A 160 6.61 5.54 -12.82
N PHE A 161 7.09 5.02 -11.68
CA PHE A 161 6.73 5.54 -10.37
C PHE A 161 7.39 6.88 -10.11
N ASP A 162 6.58 7.90 -9.89
CA ASP A 162 7.00 9.24 -9.50
C ASP A 162 7.08 9.32 -7.96
N VAL A 163 8.27 9.07 -7.45
CA VAL A 163 8.53 9.05 -6.01
C VAL A 163 8.42 10.45 -5.39
N ASP A 164 8.84 11.48 -6.09
CA ASP A 164 8.85 12.85 -5.57
C ASP A 164 7.42 13.37 -5.40
N THR A 165 6.54 13.12 -6.36
CA THR A 165 5.11 13.38 -6.25
C THR A 165 4.46 12.56 -5.13
N CYS A 166 4.81 11.28 -4.98
CA CYS A 166 4.28 10.43 -3.92
C CYS A 166 4.65 10.97 -2.53
N GLU A 167 5.93 11.26 -2.30
CA GLU A 167 6.43 11.82 -1.04
C GLU A 167 5.88 13.22 -0.75
N PHE A 168 5.64 14.02 -1.79
CA PHE A 168 5.05 15.35 -1.64
C PHE A 168 3.64 15.25 -1.05
N PHE A 169 2.76 14.42 -1.65
CA PHE A 169 1.37 14.32 -1.23
C PHE A 169 1.14 13.44 0.01
N GLU A 170 2.11 12.61 0.39
CA GLU A 170 2.07 11.84 1.64
C GLU A 170 2.18 12.73 2.88
N LYS A 171 2.78 13.92 2.76
CA LYS A 171 2.94 14.88 3.85
C LYS A 171 1.62 15.52 4.25
N VAL A 172 1.47 15.78 5.56
CA VAL A 172 0.27 16.38 6.13
C VAL A 172 -0.01 17.77 5.53
N GLU A 173 1.03 18.58 5.38
CA GLU A 173 0.97 19.92 4.80
C GLU A 173 0.61 19.95 3.32
N ASN A 174 0.61 18.81 2.64
CA ASN A 174 0.31 18.70 1.21
C ASN A 174 -0.94 17.84 0.92
N GLY A 175 -1.73 17.54 1.96
CA GLY A 175 -3.02 16.86 1.85
C GLY A 175 -3.08 15.44 2.38
N ASP A 176 -1.96 14.86 2.83
CA ASP A 176 -1.93 13.53 3.47
C ASP A 176 -2.72 12.49 2.68
N MET A 177 -2.32 12.24 1.44
CA MET A 177 -3.04 11.36 0.52
C MET A 177 -2.12 10.40 -0.22
N ASN A 178 -2.60 9.17 -0.44
CA ASN A 178 -1.89 8.12 -1.14
C ASN A 178 -2.83 7.33 -2.06
N TRP A 179 -2.36 6.99 -3.24
CA TRP A 179 -3.02 5.99 -4.07
C TRP A 179 -2.83 4.59 -3.45
N VAL A 180 -3.94 3.91 -3.17
CA VAL A 180 -3.95 2.50 -2.77
C VAL A 180 -4.19 1.61 -3.98
N ALA A 181 -5.11 2.01 -4.85
CA ALA A 181 -5.33 1.41 -6.16
C ALA A 181 -5.38 2.55 -7.18
N PRO A 182 -4.27 2.86 -7.87
CA PRO A 182 -4.18 3.96 -8.81
C PRO A 182 -5.29 3.95 -9.86
N GLY A 183 -5.90 5.11 -10.09
CA GLY A 183 -7.04 5.27 -10.98
C GLY A 183 -8.38 4.78 -10.42
N LYS A 184 -8.41 4.14 -9.22
CA LYS A 184 -9.66 3.72 -8.57
C LYS A 184 -9.80 4.26 -7.15
N PHE A 185 -8.83 4.06 -6.26
CA PHE A 185 -8.93 4.48 -4.86
C PHE A 185 -7.74 5.30 -4.40
N LEU A 186 -8.03 6.55 -4.03
CA LEU A 186 -7.15 7.44 -3.28
C LEU A 186 -7.61 7.45 -1.81
N ALA A 187 -6.73 7.10 -0.88
CA ALA A 187 -6.95 7.25 0.55
C ALA A 187 -6.36 8.58 1.02
N PHE A 188 -7.09 9.34 1.84
CA PHE A 188 -6.62 10.64 2.34
C PHE A 188 -7.15 10.95 3.74
N ALA A 189 -6.53 11.92 4.42
CA ALA A 189 -7.00 12.42 5.71
C ALA A 189 -8.27 13.25 5.55
N GLY A 190 -9.19 13.15 6.52
CA GLY A 190 -10.46 13.87 6.46
C GLY A 190 -10.28 15.38 6.48
N PRO A 191 -10.88 16.11 5.51
CA PRO A 191 -10.84 17.56 5.47
C PRO A 191 -11.40 18.23 6.73
N SER A 192 -10.88 19.39 7.05
CA SER A 192 -11.40 20.29 8.09
C SER A 192 -12.42 21.28 7.51
N ALA A 193 -13.26 21.85 8.37
CA ALA A 193 -14.14 22.95 7.98
C ALA A 193 -13.37 24.24 7.72
N THR A 194 -12.24 24.44 8.38
CA THR A 194 -11.38 25.63 8.36
C THR A 194 -9.95 25.27 8.01
N SER A 195 -9.20 26.25 7.49
CA SER A 195 -7.79 26.08 7.13
C SER A 195 -6.86 25.91 8.33
N THR A 196 -7.41 25.98 9.54
CA THR A 196 -6.71 25.75 10.79
C THR A 196 -7.57 24.83 11.64
N ASP A 197 -6.98 23.83 12.25
CA ASP A 197 -7.70 22.95 13.17
C ASP A 197 -7.85 23.55 14.58
N ASN A 198 -8.46 22.79 15.49
CA ASN A 198 -8.73 23.26 16.86
C ASN A 198 -7.45 23.53 17.67
N ASP A 199 -6.33 22.94 17.29
CA ASP A 199 -5.04 23.08 17.95
C ASP A 199 -4.17 24.17 17.30
N GLY A 200 -4.68 24.85 16.27
CA GLY A 200 -4.00 25.95 15.57
C GLY A 200 -3.06 25.49 14.43
N PHE A 201 -3.05 24.21 14.06
CA PHE A 201 -2.25 23.70 12.95
C PHE A 201 -2.96 23.89 11.61
N PRO A 202 -2.22 24.14 10.51
CA PRO A 202 -2.76 24.14 9.16
C PRO A 202 -3.51 22.85 8.85
N ALA A 203 -4.70 22.96 8.28
CA ALA A 203 -5.55 21.84 7.92
C ALA A 203 -6.13 22.04 6.52
N PHE A 204 -6.15 20.97 5.73
CA PHE A 204 -6.75 20.99 4.39
C PHE A 204 -8.28 21.08 4.48
N THR A 205 -8.85 22.01 3.72
CA THR A 205 -10.30 22.16 3.53
C THR A 205 -10.73 21.44 2.25
N PRO A 206 -12.05 21.24 2.02
CA PRO A 206 -12.52 20.73 0.73
C PRO A 206 -11.99 21.49 -0.48
N GLU A 207 -11.89 22.84 -0.37
CA GLU A 207 -11.42 23.71 -1.45
C GLU A 207 -9.94 23.46 -1.81
N ASP A 208 -9.11 23.10 -0.81
CA ASP A 208 -7.70 22.78 -1.04
C ASP A 208 -7.55 21.45 -1.80
N TYR A 209 -8.45 20.48 -1.54
CA TYR A 209 -8.46 19.20 -2.25
C TYR A 209 -9.05 19.29 -3.68
N VAL A 210 -10.01 20.17 -3.94
CA VAL A 210 -10.75 20.24 -5.21
C VAL A 210 -9.82 20.32 -6.44
N PRO A 211 -8.84 21.24 -6.50
CA PRO A 211 -7.94 21.30 -7.66
C PRO A 211 -7.15 19.99 -7.84
N LEU A 212 -6.63 19.41 -6.77
CA LEU A 212 -5.87 18.16 -6.77
C LEU A 212 -6.74 16.98 -7.24
N PHE A 213 -7.98 16.92 -6.78
CA PHE A 213 -8.93 15.88 -7.15
C PHE A 213 -9.38 15.99 -8.60
N LYS A 214 -9.56 17.19 -9.13
CA LYS A 214 -9.87 17.38 -10.54
C LYS A 214 -8.72 16.91 -11.43
N GLU A 215 -7.48 17.22 -11.06
CA GLU A 215 -6.29 16.76 -11.77
C GLU A 215 -6.14 15.23 -11.70
N ALA A 216 -6.35 14.64 -10.52
CA ALA A 216 -6.31 13.18 -10.29
C ALA A 216 -7.54 12.44 -10.84
N ALA A 217 -8.46 13.12 -11.51
CA ALA A 217 -9.73 12.59 -12.01
C ALA A 217 -10.61 11.92 -10.94
N ILE A 218 -10.52 12.38 -9.68
CA ILE A 218 -11.42 11.95 -8.60
C ILE A 218 -12.82 12.51 -8.87
N ARG A 219 -13.81 11.62 -9.01
CA ARG A 219 -15.20 11.95 -9.32
C ARG A 219 -16.12 11.89 -8.11
N LEU A 220 -15.71 11.16 -7.08
CA LEU A 220 -16.51 10.91 -5.89
C LEU A 220 -15.64 10.95 -4.65
N VAL A 221 -16.15 11.55 -3.58
CA VAL A 221 -15.62 11.45 -2.22
C VAL A 221 -16.53 10.59 -1.36
N VAL A 222 -15.96 9.63 -0.65
CA VAL A 222 -16.65 8.78 0.35
C VAL A 222 -16.12 9.12 1.74
N ARG A 223 -16.99 9.69 2.59
CA ARG A 223 -16.69 10.02 3.98
C ARG A 223 -17.18 8.94 4.93
N LEU A 224 -16.28 8.39 5.75
CA LEU A 224 -16.57 7.30 6.69
C LEU A 224 -16.66 7.74 8.15
N ASN A 225 -16.22 8.95 8.47
CA ASN A 225 -16.26 9.54 9.80
C ASN A 225 -17.45 10.51 9.98
N ARG A 226 -17.64 10.99 11.20
CA ARG A 226 -18.61 12.06 11.49
C ARG A 226 -18.32 13.30 10.69
N LYS A 227 -19.37 14.08 10.40
CA LYS A 227 -19.31 15.34 9.66
C LYS A 227 -18.36 16.33 10.34
N GLN A 228 -17.25 16.66 9.66
CA GLN A 228 -16.28 17.69 10.04
C GLN A 228 -16.36 18.90 9.11
N TYR A 229 -16.91 18.75 7.92
CA TYR A 229 -17.10 19.79 6.90
C TYR A 229 -18.42 19.57 6.17
N ASP A 230 -18.91 20.61 5.48
CA ASP A 230 -20.11 20.47 4.66
C ASP A 230 -19.76 19.83 3.31
N ARG A 231 -20.40 18.70 2.99
CA ARG A 231 -20.23 17.96 1.73
C ARG A 231 -20.58 18.80 0.50
N GLN A 232 -21.45 19.83 0.66
CA GLN A 232 -21.86 20.69 -0.43
C GLN A 232 -20.66 21.41 -1.06
N ARG A 233 -19.60 21.67 -0.29
CA ARG A 233 -18.36 22.29 -0.75
C ARG A 233 -17.64 21.48 -1.84
N PHE A 234 -17.75 20.14 -1.85
CA PHE A 234 -17.29 19.29 -2.95
C PHE A 234 -18.32 19.26 -4.10
N ILE A 235 -19.61 19.13 -3.78
CA ILE A 235 -20.69 18.98 -4.75
C ILE A 235 -20.79 20.20 -5.65
N ASP A 236 -20.71 21.41 -5.09
CA ASP A 236 -20.73 22.69 -5.83
C ASP A 236 -19.54 22.80 -6.81
N GLN A 237 -18.47 22.04 -6.58
CA GLN A 237 -17.29 21.97 -7.45
C GLN A 237 -17.34 20.81 -8.46
N GLY A 238 -18.46 20.08 -8.54
CA GLY A 238 -18.70 18.99 -9.47
C GLY A 238 -18.11 17.65 -9.02
N ILE A 239 -17.71 17.51 -7.76
CA ILE A 239 -17.25 16.24 -7.18
C ILE A 239 -18.40 15.66 -6.35
N LYS A 240 -18.88 14.46 -6.71
CA LYS A 240 -19.93 13.75 -5.94
C LYS A 240 -19.43 13.48 -4.52
N HIS A 241 -20.37 13.41 -3.56
CA HIS A 241 -20.03 13.12 -2.17
C HIS A 241 -21.07 12.20 -1.54
N VAL A 242 -20.61 11.20 -0.78
CA VAL A 242 -21.48 10.28 -0.03
C VAL A 242 -20.94 10.09 1.39
N ASP A 243 -21.87 9.98 2.34
CA ASP A 243 -21.58 9.67 3.73
C ASP A 243 -21.93 8.21 4.01
N LEU A 244 -20.94 7.41 4.45
CA LEU A 244 -21.07 6.03 4.86
C LEU A 244 -20.47 5.86 6.28
N TYR A 245 -21.05 6.57 7.23
CA TYR A 245 -20.57 6.62 8.60
C TYR A 245 -20.65 5.26 9.31
N PHE A 246 -19.56 4.91 9.99
CA PHE A 246 -19.53 3.89 11.05
C PHE A 246 -18.45 4.23 12.09
N LEU A 247 -18.56 3.62 13.27
CA LEU A 247 -17.77 3.99 14.46
C LEU A 247 -16.25 3.83 14.23
N ASP A 248 -15.48 4.77 14.75
CA ASP A 248 -14.00 4.74 14.67
C ASP A 248 -13.44 3.52 15.40
N GLY A 249 -12.43 2.87 14.78
CA GLY A 249 -11.82 1.66 15.32
C GLY A 249 -12.67 0.39 15.20
N SER A 250 -13.91 0.48 14.72
CA SER A 250 -14.78 -0.68 14.49
C SER A 250 -14.64 -1.26 13.08
N CYS A 251 -15.25 -2.43 12.86
CA CYS A 251 -15.40 -3.03 11.55
C CYS A 251 -16.71 -2.52 10.90
N PRO A 252 -16.74 -2.39 9.55
CA PRO A 252 -17.93 -1.91 8.87
C PRO A 252 -19.07 -2.92 8.95
N PRO A 253 -20.32 -2.50 9.25
CA PRO A 253 -21.48 -3.35 9.17
C PRO A 253 -21.85 -3.68 7.71
N ASN A 254 -22.57 -4.78 7.50
CA ASN A 254 -22.87 -5.31 6.16
C ASN A 254 -23.65 -4.33 5.27
N ASP A 255 -24.50 -3.50 5.83
CA ASP A 255 -25.25 -2.48 5.06
C ASP A 255 -24.31 -1.39 4.52
N ILE A 256 -23.30 -0.98 5.28
CA ILE A 256 -22.25 -0.06 4.83
C ILE A 256 -21.40 -0.69 3.71
N ILE A 257 -21.00 -1.96 3.87
CA ILE A 257 -20.24 -2.70 2.85
C ILE A 257 -21.03 -2.76 1.54
N ASN A 258 -22.29 -3.16 1.61
CA ASN A 258 -23.14 -3.29 0.42
C ASN A 258 -23.36 -1.94 -0.29
N LYS A 259 -23.57 -0.86 0.49
CA LYS A 259 -23.68 0.49 -0.07
C LYS A 259 -22.36 0.95 -0.70
N PHE A 260 -21.24 0.70 -0.03
CA PHE A 260 -19.91 1.03 -0.55
C PHE A 260 -19.62 0.30 -1.88
N PHE A 261 -19.89 -1.00 -1.94
CA PHE A 261 -19.73 -1.76 -3.18
C PHE A 261 -20.63 -1.23 -4.28
N HIS A 262 -21.94 -1.08 -4.00
CA HIS A 262 -22.86 -0.57 -5.00
C HIS A 262 -22.42 0.78 -5.58
N ILE A 263 -21.96 1.70 -4.74
CA ILE A 263 -21.47 3.01 -5.16
C ILE A 263 -20.19 2.89 -5.97
N CYS A 264 -19.20 2.15 -5.45
CA CYS A 264 -17.89 2.04 -6.10
C CYS A 264 -17.93 1.24 -7.42
N GLU A 265 -18.80 0.26 -7.53
CA GLU A 265 -19.00 -0.55 -8.74
C GLU A 265 -19.64 0.25 -9.88
N ASN A 266 -20.49 1.22 -9.50
CA ASN A 266 -21.17 2.08 -10.48
C ASN A 266 -20.46 3.42 -10.75
N GLU A 267 -19.40 3.76 -10.02
CA GLU A 267 -18.59 4.96 -10.29
C GLU A 267 -17.42 4.60 -11.23
N PRO A 268 -17.45 5.06 -12.48
CA PRO A 268 -16.39 4.75 -13.44
C PRO A 268 -15.08 5.50 -13.17
N GLY A 269 -15.15 6.63 -12.47
CA GLY A 269 -13.99 7.45 -12.13
C GLY A 269 -13.29 7.00 -10.86
N ALA A 270 -12.20 7.68 -10.55
CA ALA A 270 -11.49 7.48 -9.30
C ALA A 270 -12.28 8.02 -8.10
N ILE A 271 -12.10 7.40 -6.96
CA ILE A 271 -12.83 7.66 -5.71
C ILE A 271 -11.83 8.02 -4.62
N GLY A 272 -12.02 9.18 -4.01
CA GLY A 272 -11.33 9.57 -2.78
C GLY A 272 -12.08 8.99 -1.57
N VAL A 273 -11.41 8.20 -0.75
CA VAL A 273 -12.01 7.61 0.46
C VAL A 273 -11.28 8.13 1.69
N HIS A 274 -12.04 8.65 2.66
CA HIS A 274 -11.46 9.12 3.92
C HIS A 274 -12.30 8.75 5.14
N CYS A 275 -11.64 8.68 6.28
CA CYS A 275 -12.23 8.73 7.61
C CYS A 275 -11.69 9.96 8.36
N LYS A 276 -11.23 9.86 9.60
CA LYS A 276 -10.52 10.99 10.25
C LYS A 276 -9.06 11.04 9.76
N ALA A 277 -8.26 10.01 10.04
CA ALA A 277 -6.87 9.93 9.58
C ALA A 277 -6.70 9.28 8.18
N GLY A 278 -7.76 8.77 7.58
CA GLY A 278 -7.68 8.06 6.30
C GLY A 278 -6.91 6.74 6.34
N LEU A 279 -6.85 6.06 7.48
CA LEU A 279 -6.05 4.86 7.71
C LEU A 279 -6.90 3.60 7.96
N GLY A 280 -7.62 3.55 9.10
CA GLY A 280 -8.30 2.33 9.56
C GLY A 280 -9.54 2.00 8.73
N ARG A 281 -10.65 2.74 8.95
CA ARG A 281 -11.93 2.57 8.25
C ARG A 281 -11.77 2.62 6.73
N THR A 282 -10.94 3.54 6.26
CA THR A 282 -10.61 3.75 4.85
C THR A 282 -9.94 2.50 4.25
N GLY A 283 -8.85 2.04 4.84
CA GLY A 283 -8.13 0.86 4.35
C GLY A 283 -8.98 -0.41 4.40
N THR A 284 -9.85 -0.53 5.41
CA THR A 284 -10.74 -1.71 5.56
C THR A 284 -11.72 -1.82 4.40
N LEU A 285 -12.43 -0.74 4.03
CA LEU A 285 -13.39 -0.79 2.92
C LEU A 285 -12.70 -0.95 1.55
N ILE A 286 -11.56 -0.29 1.33
CA ILE A 286 -10.77 -0.50 0.12
C ILE A 286 -10.29 -1.96 0.05
N GLY A 287 -9.90 -2.57 1.18
CA GLY A 287 -9.49 -3.96 1.26
C GLY A 287 -10.60 -4.95 0.89
N LEU A 288 -11.80 -4.75 1.42
CA LEU A 288 -12.97 -5.56 1.05
C LEU A 288 -13.24 -5.49 -0.47
N TYR A 289 -13.14 -4.30 -1.06
CA TYR A 289 -13.28 -4.12 -2.50
C TYR A 289 -12.17 -4.84 -3.28
N ALA A 290 -10.92 -4.72 -2.84
CA ALA A 290 -9.78 -5.39 -3.47
C ALA A 290 -9.90 -6.91 -3.42
N MET A 291 -10.35 -7.48 -2.30
CA MET A 291 -10.63 -8.91 -2.18
C MET A 291 -11.73 -9.36 -3.15
N LYS A 292 -12.85 -8.62 -3.22
CA LYS A 292 -13.98 -8.96 -4.08
C LYS A 292 -13.64 -8.89 -5.56
N HIS A 293 -12.99 -7.82 -6.01
CA HIS A 293 -12.84 -7.53 -7.45
C HIS A 293 -11.49 -7.98 -8.02
N PHE A 294 -10.46 -8.05 -7.19
CA PHE A 294 -9.11 -8.42 -7.62
C PHE A 294 -8.64 -9.75 -7.02
N ARG A 295 -9.48 -10.39 -6.16
CA ARG A 295 -9.07 -11.59 -5.41
C ARG A 295 -7.75 -11.37 -4.66
N PHE A 296 -7.52 -10.14 -4.20
CA PHE A 296 -6.33 -9.79 -3.45
C PHE A 296 -6.43 -10.44 -2.06
N PRO A 297 -5.54 -11.34 -1.66
CA PRO A 297 -5.63 -12.00 -0.36
C PRO A 297 -5.54 -10.98 0.79
N ALA A 298 -6.34 -11.16 1.84
CA ALA A 298 -6.46 -10.20 2.94
C ALA A 298 -5.12 -9.84 3.58
N ARG A 299 -4.31 -10.85 3.92
CA ARG A 299 -2.99 -10.62 4.53
C ARG A 299 -2.06 -9.83 3.62
N ALA A 300 -2.01 -10.20 2.35
CA ALA A 300 -1.22 -9.51 1.35
C ALA A 300 -1.73 -8.06 1.14
N PHE A 301 -3.05 -7.85 1.15
CA PHE A 301 -3.62 -6.51 1.04
C PHE A 301 -3.27 -5.63 2.25
N ILE A 302 -3.29 -6.17 3.47
CA ILE A 302 -2.85 -5.44 4.66
C ILE A 302 -1.39 -5.00 4.52
N GLY A 303 -0.52 -5.89 4.06
CA GLY A 303 0.88 -5.56 3.73
C GLY A 303 0.99 -4.45 2.68
N TRP A 304 0.31 -4.61 1.55
CA TRP A 304 0.26 -3.63 0.46
C TRP A 304 -0.23 -2.26 0.94
N ASN A 305 -1.36 -2.23 1.65
CA ASN A 305 -1.95 -0.96 2.08
C ASN A 305 -1.07 -0.21 3.09
N ARG A 306 -0.32 -0.93 3.95
CA ARG A 306 0.67 -0.32 4.84
C ARG A 306 1.91 0.19 4.11
N ILE A 307 2.29 -0.46 3.01
CA ILE A 307 3.37 0.02 2.15
C ILE A 307 2.94 1.29 1.42
N CYS A 308 1.72 1.34 0.88
CA CYS A 308 1.20 2.53 0.21
C CYS A 308 0.91 3.68 1.17
N ARG A 309 0.35 3.37 2.35
CA ARG A 309 -0.09 4.34 3.34
C ARG A 309 0.22 3.80 4.74
N PRO A 310 1.40 4.12 5.29
CA PRO A 310 1.84 3.66 6.60
C PRO A 310 0.80 3.88 7.70
N GLY A 311 0.69 2.93 8.62
CA GLY A 311 -0.28 2.96 9.72
C GLY A 311 -1.70 2.50 9.37
N SER A 312 -1.96 2.08 8.12
CA SER A 312 -3.29 1.64 7.68
C SER A 312 -3.72 0.31 8.26
N ILE A 313 -5.04 0.15 8.42
CA ILE A 313 -5.73 -1.05 8.90
C ILE A 313 -5.30 -1.44 10.32
N LEU A 314 -6.14 -1.10 11.30
CA LEU A 314 -5.78 -1.07 12.71
C LEU A 314 -6.68 -2.00 13.55
N GLY A 315 -6.12 -2.48 14.64
CA GLY A 315 -6.84 -3.21 15.67
C GLY A 315 -7.64 -4.39 15.11
N PRO A 316 -8.93 -4.50 15.41
CA PRO A 316 -9.77 -5.63 14.98
C PRO A 316 -9.97 -5.70 13.46
N GLN A 317 -9.79 -4.60 12.74
CA GLN A 317 -9.98 -4.51 11.29
C GLN A 317 -9.06 -5.47 10.52
N GLN A 318 -7.90 -5.78 11.06
CA GLN A 318 -6.92 -6.70 10.48
C GLN A 318 -7.46 -8.13 10.41
N GLN A 319 -7.90 -8.65 11.56
CA GLN A 319 -8.47 -9.99 11.63
C GLN A 319 -9.79 -10.05 10.87
N TYR A 320 -10.61 -9.01 10.97
CA TYR A 320 -11.86 -8.90 10.23
C TYR A 320 -11.68 -9.05 8.72
N LEU A 321 -10.67 -8.42 8.12
CA LEU A 321 -10.38 -8.63 6.69
C LEU A 321 -10.03 -10.09 6.38
N CYS A 322 -9.24 -10.74 7.23
CA CYS A 322 -8.91 -12.16 7.06
C CYS A 322 -10.16 -13.05 7.15
N ASP A 323 -11.06 -12.75 8.08
CA ASP A 323 -12.31 -13.51 8.25
C ASP A 323 -13.26 -13.33 7.06
N MET A 324 -13.25 -12.16 6.43
CA MET A 324 -14.09 -11.83 5.27
C MET A 324 -13.55 -12.33 3.93
N GLU A 325 -12.34 -12.85 3.86
CA GLU A 325 -11.66 -13.18 2.61
C GLU A 325 -12.45 -14.16 1.73
N VAL A 326 -12.92 -15.24 2.33
CA VAL A 326 -13.67 -16.28 1.60
C VAL A 326 -14.98 -15.72 1.04
N ASP A 327 -15.71 -14.95 1.84
CA ASP A 327 -16.99 -14.37 1.45
C ASP A 327 -16.79 -13.35 0.30
N MET A 328 -15.74 -12.53 0.38
CA MET A 328 -15.42 -11.56 -0.67
C MET A 328 -15.00 -12.24 -1.97
N PHE A 329 -14.22 -13.31 -1.90
CA PHE A 329 -13.84 -14.08 -3.08
C PHE A 329 -15.04 -14.76 -3.74
N GLN A 330 -15.98 -15.28 -2.94
CA GLN A 330 -17.22 -15.86 -3.45
C GLN A 330 -18.11 -14.79 -4.09
N ALA A 331 -18.30 -13.65 -3.41
CA ALA A 331 -19.07 -12.53 -3.95
C ALA A 331 -18.51 -12.03 -5.30
N GLY A 332 -17.19 -11.97 -5.44
CA GLY A 332 -16.53 -11.61 -6.70
C GLY A 332 -16.71 -12.65 -7.81
N ALA A 333 -16.71 -13.94 -7.45
CA ALA A 333 -16.90 -15.02 -8.44
C ALA A 333 -18.30 -15.04 -9.04
N VAL A 334 -19.33 -14.65 -8.28
CA VAL A 334 -20.73 -14.61 -8.75
C VAL A 334 -20.97 -13.46 -9.75
N MET A 335 -20.24 -12.35 -9.62
CA MET A 335 -20.49 -11.16 -10.46
C MET A 335 -19.99 -11.31 -11.90
N GLY A 336 -19.12 -12.27 -12.20
CA GLY A 336 -18.45 -12.33 -13.50
C GLY A 336 -17.54 -11.12 -13.73
N LYS A 337 -16.83 -11.06 -14.85
CA LYS A 337 -16.09 -9.85 -15.25
C LYS A 337 -17.09 -8.73 -15.51
N ILE A 338 -17.09 -7.69 -14.66
CA ILE A 338 -17.90 -6.48 -14.89
C ILE A 338 -17.37 -5.86 -16.20
N PRO A 339 -18.20 -5.76 -17.26
CA PRO A 339 -17.82 -4.96 -18.42
C PRO A 339 -17.71 -3.50 -17.94
N HIS A 340 -16.63 -2.79 -18.28
CA HIS A 340 -16.57 -1.35 -18.13
C HIS A 340 -17.69 -0.75 -19.00
N PRO A 341 -18.78 -0.22 -18.45
CA PRO A 341 -19.80 0.39 -19.28
C PRO A 341 -19.34 1.79 -19.68
N PHE A 342 -19.38 2.06 -20.97
CA PHE A 342 -19.50 3.42 -21.48
C PHE A 342 -20.84 3.97 -20.95
N MET A 343 -20.79 4.88 -19.99
CA MET A 343 -21.98 5.42 -19.35
C MET A 343 -22.48 6.64 -20.11
N ALA A 344 -23.75 6.60 -20.52
CA ALA A 344 -24.44 7.76 -21.05
C ALA A 344 -24.71 8.80 -19.93
N ALA A 345 -24.74 10.10 -20.28
CA ALA A 345 -24.93 11.22 -19.35
C ALA A 345 -26.20 11.11 -18.46
N ASP A 346 -27.22 10.39 -18.94
CA ASP A 346 -28.47 10.16 -18.19
C ASP A 346 -28.30 9.20 -16.99
N LEU A 347 -27.35 8.27 -17.09
CA LEU A 347 -27.02 7.35 -16.00
C LEU A 347 -26.22 8.08 -14.91
N GLU A 348 -25.43 9.08 -15.26
CA GLU A 348 -24.67 9.89 -14.32
C GLU A 348 -25.58 10.71 -13.38
N LYS A 349 -26.68 11.28 -13.89
CA LYS A 349 -27.71 11.95 -13.11
C LYS A 349 -28.48 11.00 -12.20
N ALA A 350 -28.85 9.83 -12.71
CA ALA A 350 -29.53 8.80 -11.93
C ALA A 350 -28.64 8.30 -10.79
N LEU A 351 -27.33 8.12 -11.05
CA LEU A 351 -26.35 7.70 -10.04
C LEU A 351 -26.15 8.76 -8.95
N ALA A 352 -26.08 10.04 -9.30
CA ALA A 352 -25.97 11.14 -8.33
C ALA A 352 -27.15 11.16 -7.34
N LEU A 353 -28.37 10.99 -7.84
CA LEU A 353 -29.59 10.88 -7.02
C LEU A 353 -29.58 9.63 -6.14
N GLN A 354 -29.06 8.52 -6.64
CA GLN A 354 -28.98 7.26 -5.91
C GLN A 354 -27.90 7.31 -4.82
N VAL A 355 -26.74 7.92 -5.09
CA VAL A 355 -25.67 8.17 -4.13
C VAL A 355 -26.18 8.98 -2.93
N GLU A 356 -27.00 10.00 -3.16
CA GLU A 356 -27.59 10.78 -2.09
C GLU A 356 -28.54 9.97 -1.20
N LYS A 357 -29.37 9.10 -1.81
CA LYS A 357 -30.28 8.20 -1.08
C LYS A 357 -29.55 7.13 -0.25
N LEU A 358 -28.37 6.72 -0.69
CA LEU A 358 -27.55 5.71 -0.02
C LEU A 358 -26.68 6.29 1.11
N SER A 359 -26.56 7.62 1.18
CA SER A 359 -25.75 8.28 2.20
C SER A 359 -26.27 7.97 3.62
N VAL A 360 -25.40 7.46 4.48
CA VAL A 360 -25.68 7.22 5.90
C VAL A 360 -25.01 8.34 6.70
N ARG A 361 -25.81 9.23 7.22
CA ARG A 361 -25.35 10.36 8.03
C ARG A 361 -25.39 10.01 9.52
N ASP A 362 -24.65 10.77 10.31
CA ASP A 362 -24.85 10.77 11.77
C ASP A 362 -26.33 11.05 12.03
N GLY A 363 -26.99 10.25 12.83
CA GLY A 363 -28.35 10.55 13.30
C GLY A 363 -28.40 11.89 14.03
N PRO A 364 -29.59 12.51 14.18
CA PRO A 364 -29.74 13.70 15.02
C PRO A 364 -29.21 13.34 16.40
N ASN A 365 -28.31 14.18 16.93
CA ASN A 365 -27.68 14.10 18.24
C ASN A 365 -28.46 13.24 19.24
N HIS A 366 -28.17 11.96 19.33
CA HIS A 366 -28.28 11.28 20.59
C HIS A 366 -27.07 11.73 21.40
N GLY A 367 -27.33 12.64 22.33
CA GLY A 367 -26.35 13.22 23.21
C GLY A 367 -25.45 12.15 23.81
N ASP A 368 -24.18 12.39 23.72
CA ASP A 368 -23.13 12.12 24.71
C ASP A 368 -22.87 10.71 25.22
N GLN A 369 -23.13 9.62 24.47
CA GLN A 369 -22.76 8.29 25.01
C GLN A 369 -21.79 7.47 24.17
N PHE A 370 -21.41 7.87 22.97
CA PHE A 370 -20.35 7.23 22.20
C PHE A 370 -19.56 8.29 21.45
N GLU A 371 -18.60 8.91 22.12
CA GLU A 371 -17.52 9.61 21.41
C GLU A 371 -16.80 8.60 20.49
N ASP A 372 -16.54 9.00 19.23
CA ASP A 372 -15.53 8.35 18.41
C ASP A 372 -14.32 8.16 19.31
N VAL A 373 -13.82 6.94 19.47
CA VAL A 373 -12.82 6.53 20.48
C VAL A 373 -11.52 7.34 20.41
N GLY A 374 -11.47 8.38 19.58
CA GLY A 374 -10.33 9.28 19.41
C GLY A 374 -9.12 8.61 18.73
N GLN A 375 -9.28 7.42 18.14
CA GLN A 375 -8.20 6.73 17.46
C GLN A 375 -7.72 7.52 16.25
N GLY A 376 -8.64 8.02 15.43
CA GLY A 376 -8.32 8.84 14.28
C GLY A 376 -7.63 10.15 14.66
N GLU A 377 -8.04 10.81 15.76
CA GLU A 377 -7.42 12.03 16.25
C GLU A 377 -5.98 11.77 16.73
N ARG A 378 -5.75 10.70 17.50
CA ARG A 378 -4.40 10.32 17.95
C ARG A 378 -3.46 10.05 16.77
N LEU A 379 -3.95 9.41 15.70
CA LEU A 379 -3.17 9.15 14.50
C LEU A 379 -2.84 10.43 13.74
N CYS A 380 -3.80 11.36 13.60
CA CYS A 380 -3.55 12.67 13.01
C CYS A 380 -2.47 13.44 13.81
N ASN A 381 -2.59 13.47 15.13
CA ASN A 381 -1.63 14.16 15.99
C ASN A 381 -0.23 13.50 15.93
N ALA A 382 -0.15 12.17 15.93
CA ALA A 382 1.13 11.47 15.78
C ALA A 382 1.82 11.82 14.46
N LYS A 383 1.07 11.87 13.35
CA LYS A 383 1.60 12.21 12.03
C LYS A 383 2.10 13.65 11.96
N ARG A 384 1.37 14.61 12.55
CA ARG A 384 1.82 16.02 12.66
C ARG A 384 3.11 16.16 13.46
N HIS A 385 3.22 15.46 14.60
CA HIS A 385 4.43 15.49 15.41
C HIS A 385 5.64 14.86 14.73
N ALA A 386 5.44 13.86 13.86
CA ALA A 386 6.49 13.29 13.04
C ALA A 386 7.00 14.32 12.02
N THR A 387 6.09 15.00 11.31
CA THR A 387 6.43 16.06 10.37
C THR A 387 7.24 17.19 11.03
N LEU A 388 6.86 17.63 12.24
CA LEU A 388 7.60 18.66 12.99
C LEU A 388 9.01 18.22 13.41
N ARG A 389 9.21 16.94 13.76
CA ARG A 389 10.53 16.39 14.07
C ARG A 389 11.43 16.26 12.85
N GLY A 390 10.85 15.92 11.69
CA GLY A 390 11.59 15.81 10.43
C GLY A 390 12.18 17.14 9.95
N VAL A 391 11.60 18.28 10.32
CA VAL A 391 12.14 19.62 10.00
C VAL A 391 13.45 19.90 10.75
N ASP A 392 13.64 19.35 11.95
CA ASP A 392 14.83 19.56 12.76
C ASP A 392 16.02 18.63 12.38
N VAL A 393 15.79 17.56 11.62
CA VAL A 393 16.77 16.52 11.32
C VAL A 393 17.35 16.60 9.90
N LEU A 394 16.82 17.49 9.05
CA LEU A 394 17.35 17.65 7.69
C LEU A 394 18.77 18.24 7.74
N SER A 395 19.74 17.42 7.35
CA SER A 395 21.14 17.82 7.19
C SER A 395 21.27 19.08 6.31
N PRO A 396 22.25 19.99 6.57
CA PRO A 396 22.40 21.26 5.87
C PRO A 396 22.50 21.19 4.33
N ASN A 397 22.80 20.02 3.79
CA ASN A 397 22.94 19.81 2.35
C ASN A 397 21.59 19.64 1.59
N LEU A 398 20.50 19.34 2.30
CA LEU A 398 19.16 19.25 1.69
C LEU A 398 18.37 20.57 1.76
N GLN A 399 18.76 21.48 2.65
CA GLN A 399 18.09 22.79 2.79
C GLN A 399 18.33 23.75 1.63
N GLN A 400 19.37 23.54 0.81
CA GLN A 400 19.65 24.43 -0.34
C GLN A 400 18.73 24.19 -1.55
N HIS A 401 17.97 23.11 -1.60
CA HIS A 401 17.02 22.83 -2.68
C HIS A 401 15.58 23.27 -2.41
N GLN A 402 15.23 23.64 -1.18
CA GLN A 402 13.84 24.01 -0.80
C GLN A 402 13.49 25.49 -0.92
N SER A 403 14.41 26.38 -1.28
CA SER A 403 14.18 27.83 -1.33
C SER A 403 14.03 28.41 -2.74
N ARG A 404 13.36 27.71 -3.65
CA ARG A 404 12.88 28.32 -4.90
C ARG A 404 11.44 27.92 -5.11
N ASN A 405 10.55 28.92 -5.27
CA ASN A 405 9.13 28.83 -5.62
C ASN A 405 8.84 27.61 -6.54
N ALA A 406 8.70 26.44 -5.95
CA ALA A 406 8.34 25.26 -6.69
C ALA A 406 6.82 25.24 -6.81
N THR A 407 6.34 25.36 -8.03
CA THR A 407 4.97 24.95 -8.38
C THR A 407 4.78 23.53 -7.88
N PRO A 408 3.66 23.20 -7.18
CA PRO A 408 3.45 21.83 -6.72
C PRO A 408 3.57 20.85 -7.89
N PRO A 409 4.17 19.67 -7.68
CA PRO A 409 4.24 18.64 -8.72
C PRO A 409 2.82 18.24 -9.11
N GLN A 410 2.61 18.00 -10.41
CA GLN A 410 1.31 17.58 -10.91
C GLN A 410 1.01 16.14 -10.48
N LEU A 411 -0.19 15.88 -10.01
CA LEU A 411 -0.71 14.54 -9.70
C LEU A 411 -0.98 13.79 -11.03
N GLY A 412 0.08 13.48 -11.76
CA GLY A 412 -0.02 12.89 -13.10
C GLY A 412 -0.99 11.70 -13.13
N THR A 413 -1.83 11.66 -14.16
CA THR A 413 -2.58 10.45 -14.50
C THR A 413 -1.58 9.35 -14.84
N PHE A 414 -1.51 8.32 -14.01
CA PHE A 414 -0.77 7.11 -14.38
C PHE A 414 -1.30 6.61 -15.74
N PRO A 415 -0.45 6.29 -16.72
CA PRO A 415 -0.91 5.82 -17.99
C PRO A 415 -1.66 4.48 -17.80
N ILE A 416 -2.97 4.55 -17.89
CA ILE A 416 -3.81 3.36 -18.08
C ILE A 416 -3.43 2.86 -19.48
N GLY A 417 -2.85 1.66 -19.57
CA GLY A 417 -2.38 1.07 -20.82
C GLY A 417 -3.46 1.12 -21.90
N ALA A 418 -3.36 2.08 -22.80
CA ALA A 418 -4.19 2.15 -23.99
C ALA A 418 -3.77 1.00 -24.90
N SER A 419 -4.73 0.15 -25.25
CA SER A 419 -4.61 -0.81 -26.35
C SER A 419 -4.35 -0.05 -27.64
N GLY A 420 -3.16 -0.24 -28.22
CA GLY A 420 -2.69 0.50 -29.37
C GLY A 420 -3.50 0.25 -30.65
N ARG A 421 -3.67 1.31 -31.41
CA ARG A 421 -3.77 1.27 -32.87
C ARG A 421 -2.55 1.98 -33.44
N THR A 422 -1.86 1.25 -34.30
CA THR A 422 -0.73 1.69 -35.08
C THR A 422 -1.13 2.74 -36.08
N ASP A 423 -0.35 3.83 -36.18
CA ASP A 423 -0.06 4.44 -37.47
C ASP A 423 1.34 5.07 -37.49
N GLY A 424 1.98 4.99 -38.64
CA GLY A 424 3.40 5.06 -38.83
C GLY A 424 4.03 6.46 -38.80
N GLY A 425 5.31 6.48 -38.40
CA GLY A 425 6.20 7.63 -38.53
C GLY A 425 7.66 7.21 -38.26
N ARG A 426 8.49 7.25 -39.29
CA ARG A 426 9.91 6.86 -39.33
C ARG A 426 10.79 7.72 -38.43
N GLY A 427 11.76 7.11 -37.76
CA GLY A 427 12.89 7.83 -37.16
C GLY A 427 13.85 6.93 -36.38
N VAL A 428 14.91 6.54 -37.06
CA VAL A 428 16.28 6.17 -36.63
C VAL A 428 16.51 5.30 -35.39
N VAL A 429 16.99 4.12 -35.69
CA VAL A 429 17.47 3.05 -34.82
C VAL A 429 18.85 3.36 -34.25
N ASN A 430 19.06 3.16 -32.95
CA ASN A 430 20.33 2.69 -32.44
C ASN A 430 20.12 1.42 -31.61
N ARG A 431 20.69 0.32 -32.12
CA ARG A 431 20.70 -1.00 -31.53
C ARG A 431 21.68 -1.07 -30.36
N LEU A 432 21.23 -1.53 -29.20
CA LEU A 432 22.07 -2.36 -28.33
C LEU A 432 21.24 -3.60 -27.95
N SER A 433 21.79 -4.72 -28.35
CA SER A 433 21.26 -6.08 -28.17
C SER A 433 21.45 -6.54 -26.73
N GLY A 434 20.37 -6.95 -26.09
CA GLY A 434 20.38 -7.69 -24.83
C GLY A 434 19.14 -8.56 -24.77
N ASN A 435 19.32 -9.88 -24.71
CA ASN A 435 18.29 -10.92 -24.75
C ASN A 435 17.16 -10.69 -23.77
N ALA A 436 16.00 -10.28 -24.27
CA ALA A 436 14.74 -10.33 -23.55
C ALA A 436 14.16 -11.75 -23.72
N THR A 437 14.22 -12.57 -22.67
CA THR A 437 13.45 -13.79 -22.59
C THR A 437 11.98 -13.43 -22.51
N ASN A 438 11.20 -13.91 -23.48
CA ASN A 438 9.74 -13.79 -23.57
C ASN A 438 9.05 -14.37 -22.32
N TRP A 439 8.64 -13.52 -21.41
CA TRP A 439 7.74 -13.90 -20.32
C TRP A 439 6.30 -13.66 -20.76
N LYS A 440 5.51 -14.75 -20.88
CA LYS A 440 4.05 -14.70 -20.99
C LYS A 440 3.45 -14.92 -19.62
N PRO A 441 2.48 -14.11 -19.17
CA PRO A 441 1.75 -14.36 -17.94
C PRO A 441 1.01 -15.70 -18.04
N GLN A 442 1.28 -16.63 -17.14
CA GLN A 442 0.49 -17.84 -16.99
C GLN A 442 -0.71 -17.57 -16.11
N ASP A 443 -1.87 -17.96 -16.61
CA ASP A 443 -3.15 -17.93 -15.90
C ASP A 443 -3.08 -18.88 -14.68
N PRO A 444 -3.38 -18.46 -13.44
CA PRO A 444 -3.24 -19.31 -12.25
C PRO A 444 -4.18 -20.53 -12.21
N LEU A 445 -5.13 -20.63 -13.15
CA LEU A 445 -6.16 -21.67 -13.16
C LEU A 445 -5.84 -22.90 -14.01
N SER A 446 -4.65 -23.02 -14.63
CA SER A 446 -4.35 -24.13 -15.54
C SER A 446 -3.50 -25.26 -14.94
N ARG A 447 -3.35 -25.35 -13.61
CA ARG A 447 -2.71 -26.50 -12.97
C ARG A 447 -3.70 -27.37 -12.21
N GLN A 448 -4.54 -28.08 -12.94
CA GLN A 448 -5.11 -29.38 -12.54
C GLN A 448 -5.58 -30.10 -13.81
N THR A 449 -4.80 -31.04 -14.26
CA THR A 449 -5.17 -32.37 -14.79
C THR A 449 -4.00 -32.96 -15.53
N SER A 450 -3.43 -33.99 -14.96
CA SER A 450 -2.83 -35.10 -15.71
C SER A 450 -3.17 -36.40 -14.97
N PRO A 451 -3.80 -37.36 -15.62
CA PRO A 451 -4.10 -38.65 -15.02
C PRO A 451 -2.96 -39.62 -15.29
N SER A 452 -2.48 -40.26 -14.27
CA SER A 452 -1.78 -41.55 -14.45
C SER A 452 -2.52 -42.64 -13.69
N GLY A 453 -2.94 -43.63 -14.42
CA GLY A 453 -3.70 -44.77 -13.95
C GLY A 453 -2.91 -45.73 -13.07
N GLY A 454 -3.65 -46.53 -12.33
CA GLY A 454 -3.11 -47.65 -11.54
C GLY A 454 -4.23 -48.31 -10.74
N VAL A 455 -4.72 -49.41 -11.26
CA VAL A 455 -5.74 -50.28 -10.70
C VAL A 455 -5.25 -50.93 -9.41
N ALA A 456 -6.10 -51.05 -8.39
CA ALA A 456 -6.35 -52.31 -7.65
C ALA A 456 -7.46 -52.17 -6.60
N ASN A 457 -8.34 -53.13 -6.71
CA ASN A 457 -9.45 -53.59 -5.85
C ASN A 457 -9.25 -53.58 -4.34
N GLY A 458 -10.38 -53.40 -3.60
CA GLY A 458 -10.59 -54.14 -2.37
C GLY A 458 -11.39 -53.44 -1.27
N GLY A 459 -12.68 -53.82 -1.11
CA GLY A 459 -13.24 -53.99 0.20
C GLY A 459 -14.18 -52.94 0.75
N ALA A 460 -15.44 -53.13 0.51
CA ALA A 460 -16.54 -52.53 1.26
C ALA A 460 -16.51 -52.87 2.76
N LYS A 461 -16.84 -51.87 3.61
CA LYS A 461 -17.71 -52.10 4.78
C LYS A 461 -18.40 -50.78 5.26
N SER A 462 -19.70 -50.89 5.21
CA SER A 462 -20.67 -49.99 5.83
C SER A 462 -20.55 -49.98 7.36
N LEU A 463 -20.78 -48.81 7.99
CA LEU A 463 -21.45 -48.74 9.26
C LEU A 463 -22.11 -47.36 9.44
N ARG A 464 -23.42 -47.44 9.56
CA ARG A 464 -24.32 -46.36 9.98
C ARG A 464 -24.28 -46.15 11.51
N GLY A 465 -24.66 -44.94 11.91
CA GLY A 465 -25.33 -44.67 13.18
C GLY A 465 -24.42 -43.97 14.18
N ILE A 466 -24.80 -42.95 14.85
CA ILE A 466 -25.91 -42.62 15.73
C ILE A 466 -25.54 -41.32 16.46
N PHE A 467 -26.47 -40.38 16.51
CA PHE A 467 -26.79 -39.39 17.57
C PHE A 467 -25.74 -38.45 18.20
N GLY A 468 -26.18 -37.16 18.24
CA GLY A 468 -25.94 -36.17 19.23
C GLY A 468 -26.07 -34.75 18.66
#